data_6d7b7a442afcb21df8223490a2b8f624
#
_entry.id   6d7b7a442afcb21df8223490a2b8f624
#
_cell.length_a   1.000
_cell.length_b   1.000
_cell.length_c   1.000
_cell.angle_alpha   90.00
_cell.angle_beta   90.00
_cell.angle_gamma   90.00
#
_symmetry.space_group_name_H-M   'P 1'
#
loop_
_entity.id
_entity.type
_entity.pdbx_description
1 polymer ?
#
loop_
_entity_poly.entity_id
_entity_poly.type
_entity_poly.pdbx_seq_one_letter_code
_entity_poly.pdbx_strand_id
1 'polypeptide(L)'
;MFIRLVSLLKQYGFEIGLQLMVGMPGQSFDSVKATVEQVLRLGPSFARIYPLLVIKGTPLEHIYERGEFEPLTLEAAVEQSAYVYSKLTLAGIKVIRVGLQADEELCGEGNIVAGPFHPSFGELVQSFCSMPN
;
A
#
# COMPACT_ATOMS: atom_id res chain seq x y z
N MET A 1 15.49 -16.07 -1.60
CA MET A 1 16.40 -15.20 -2.33
C MET A 1 16.26 -13.73 -1.91
N PHE A 2 15.05 -13.18 -1.86
CA PHE A 2 14.82 -11.80 -1.46
C PHE A 2 15.27 -11.52 -0.02
N ILE A 3 15.01 -12.44 0.90
CA ILE A 3 15.42 -12.31 2.30
C ILE A 3 16.94 -12.21 2.43
N ARG A 4 17.68 -13.00 1.64
CA ARG A 4 19.14 -12.96 1.66
C ARG A 4 19.67 -11.61 1.16
N LEU A 5 19.06 -11.06 0.12
CA LEU A 5 19.46 -9.76 -0.41
C LEU A 5 19.27 -8.67 0.64
N VAL A 6 18.12 -8.66 1.31
CA VAL A 6 17.84 -7.67 2.35
C VAL A 6 18.84 -7.79 3.49
N SER A 7 19.12 -9.02 3.95
CA SER A 7 20.10 -9.26 5.01
C SER A 7 21.49 -8.76 4.62
N LEU A 8 21.89 -9.04 3.38
CA LEU A 8 23.20 -8.61 2.87
C LEU A 8 23.31 -7.08 2.84
N LEU A 9 22.27 -6.41 2.34
CA LEU A 9 22.27 -4.96 2.27
C LEU A 9 22.36 -4.34 3.67
N LYS A 10 21.66 -4.91 4.64
CA LYS A 10 21.71 -4.44 6.03
C LYS A 10 23.11 -4.59 6.62
N GLN A 11 23.79 -5.68 6.31
CA GLN A 11 25.17 -5.88 6.77
C GLN A 11 26.11 -4.80 6.30
N TYR A 12 25.84 -4.21 5.14
CA TYR A 12 26.65 -3.12 4.60
C TYR A 12 26.15 -1.74 5.01
N GLY A 13 25.23 -1.68 5.97
CA GLY A 13 24.77 -0.39 6.53
C GLY A 13 23.69 0.29 5.73
N PHE A 14 23.09 -0.37 4.74
CA PHE A 14 22.00 0.21 3.98
C PHE A 14 20.69 0.20 4.77
N GLU A 15 19.95 1.29 4.69
CA GLU A 15 18.59 1.32 5.17
C GLU A 15 17.68 0.79 4.07
N ILE A 16 16.77 -0.10 4.43
CA ILE A 16 15.87 -0.74 3.47
C ILE A 16 14.46 -0.17 3.65
N GLY A 17 13.93 0.38 2.57
CA GLY A 17 12.53 0.81 2.53
C GLY A 17 11.74 -0.10 1.61
N LEU A 18 10.51 -0.40 1.99
CA LEU A 18 9.60 -1.19 1.16
C LEU A 18 8.35 -0.40 0.84
N GLN A 19 7.83 -0.62 -0.35
CA GLN A 19 6.54 -0.08 -0.77
C GLN A 19 5.55 -1.23 -0.84
N LEU A 20 4.43 -1.07 -0.16
CA LEU A 20 3.38 -2.09 -0.11
C LEU A 20 2.13 -1.54 -0.78
N MET A 21 1.48 -2.37 -1.57
CA MET A 21 0.26 -1.99 -2.26
C MET A 21 -0.89 -2.90 -1.86
N VAL A 22 -2.06 -2.32 -1.65
CA VAL A 22 -3.29 -3.08 -1.40
C VAL A 22 -4.18 -2.98 -2.62
N GLY A 23 -4.93 -4.06 -2.90
CA GLY A 23 -5.86 -4.08 -4.01
C GLY A 23 -5.28 -4.50 -5.35
N MET A 24 -4.13 -5.16 -5.37
CA MET A 24 -3.53 -5.68 -6.60
C MET A 24 -4.42 -6.73 -7.24
N PRO A 25 -4.41 -6.87 -8.59
CA PRO A 25 -5.16 -7.94 -9.24
C PRO A 25 -4.81 -9.31 -8.65
N GLY A 26 -5.83 -10.09 -8.32
CA GLY A 26 -5.63 -11.41 -7.72
C GLY A 26 -5.26 -11.42 -6.25
N GLN A 27 -5.07 -10.26 -5.64
CA GLN A 27 -4.73 -10.16 -4.23
C GLN A 27 -6.01 -10.21 -3.39
N SER A 28 -5.95 -10.92 -2.26
CA SER A 28 -7.01 -10.93 -1.26
C SER A 28 -6.51 -10.28 0.02
N PHE A 29 -7.41 -10.05 0.98
CA PHE A 29 -7.00 -9.54 2.28
C PHE A 29 -6.07 -10.56 2.97
N ASP A 30 -6.36 -11.86 2.81
CA ASP A 30 -5.49 -12.90 3.39
C ASP A 30 -4.10 -12.87 2.78
N SER A 31 -3.97 -12.60 1.48
CA SER A 31 -2.65 -12.48 0.87
C SER A 31 -1.91 -11.22 1.32
N VAL A 32 -2.63 -10.14 1.58
CA VAL A 32 -2.04 -8.93 2.18
C VAL A 32 -1.48 -9.27 3.56
N LYS A 33 -2.24 -10.01 4.38
CA LYS A 33 -1.77 -10.42 5.70
C LYS A 33 -0.52 -11.29 5.62
N ALA A 34 -0.48 -12.21 4.65
CA ALA A 34 0.70 -13.05 4.44
C ALA A 34 1.92 -12.21 4.04
N THR A 35 1.72 -11.21 3.18
CA THR A 35 2.79 -10.30 2.79
C THR A 35 3.31 -9.53 3.99
N VAL A 36 2.45 -9.05 4.86
CA VAL A 36 2.85 -8.34 6.08
C VAL A 36 3.72 -9.24 6.96
N GLU A 37 3.37 -10.51 7.10
CA GLU A 37 4.20 -11.44 7.88
C GLU A 37 5.62 -11.55 7.32
N GLN A 38 5.74 -11.60 5.99
CA GLN A 38 7.05 -11.63 5.35
C GLN A 38 7.81 -10.32 5.57
N VAL A 39 7.13 -9.19 5.48
CA VAL A 39 7.74 -7.87 5.71
C VAL A 39 8.27 -7.77 7.14
N LEU A 40 7.50 -8.27 8.12
CA LEU A 40 7.94 -8.26 9.51
C LEU A 40 9.23 -9.07 9.70
N ARG A 41 9.36 -10.18 8.99
CA ARG A 41 10.59 -10.99 9.03
C ARG A 41 11.77 -10.27 8.39
N LEU A 42 11.52 -9.52 7.31
CA LEU A 42 12.58 -8.76 6.64
C LEU A 42 13.06 -7.59 7.50
N GLY A 43 12.17 -6.98 8.28
CA GLY A 43 12.52 -5.89 9.17
C GLY A 43 13.05 -4.65 8.47
N PRO A 44 12.32 -4.08 7.47
CA PRO A 44 12.79 -2.87 6.81
C PRO A 44 12.83 -1.70 7.80
N SER A 45 13.60 -0.67 7.46
CA SER A 45 13.71 0.53 8.29
C SER A 45 12.46 1.41 8.16
N PHE A 46 11.87 1.44 6.98
CA PHE A 46 10.66 2.23 6.72
C PHE A 46 9.82 1.59 5.63
N ALA A 47 8.58 2.05 5.51
CA ALA A 47 7.66 1.54 4.50
C ALA A 47 6.72 2.63 4.02
N ARG A 48 6.19 2.45 2.83
CA ARG A 48 5.12 3.24 2.25
C ARG A 48 3.96 2.32 1.91
N ILE A 49 2.74 2.78 2.10
CA ILE A 49 1.54 1.99 1.84
C ILE A 49 0.67 2.75 0.85
N TYR A 50 0.33 2.10 -0.27
CA TYR A 50 -0.52 2.71 -1.30
C TYR A 50 -1.65 1.79 -1.70
N PRO A 51 -2.88 2.33 -1.88
CA PRO A 51 -3.92 1.58 -2.57
C PRO A 51 -3.62 1.60 -4.08
N LEU A 52 -3.93 0.52 -4.77
CA LEU A 52 -3.76 0.49 -6.22
C LEU A 52 -4.85 1.32 -6.88
N LEU A 53 -4.43 2.23 -7.75
CA LEU A 53 -5.32 3.08 -8.54
C LEU A 53 -5.20 2.74 -10.00
N VAL A 54 -6.30 2.89 -10.74
CA VAL A 54 -6.28 2.75 -12.19
C VAL A 54 -5.91 4.11 -12.77
N ILE A 55 -4.71 4.21 -13.33
CA ILE A 55 -4.15 5.45 -13.86
C ILE A 55 -4.28 5.45 -15.38
N LYS A 56 -4.67 6.59 -15.93
CA LYS A 56 -4.81 6.77 -17.37
C LYS A 56 -3.49 6.47 -18.09
N GLY A 57 -3.57 5.73 -19.19
CA GLY A 57 -2.42 5.41 -20.01
C GLY A 57 -1.62 4.19 -19.56
N THR A 58 -2.07 3.48 -18.54
CA THR A 58 -1.37 2.29 -18.04
C THR A 58 -2.03 1.02 -18.58
N PRO A 59 -1.29 -0.11 -18.61
CA PRO A 59 -1.90 -1.39 -18.97
C PRO A 59 -3.09 -1.77 -18.08
N LEU A 60 -3.07 -1.38 -16.81
CA LEU A 60 -4.17 -1.67 -15.89
C LEU A 60 -5.47 -1.00 -16.32
N GLU A 61 -5.39 0.19 -16.94
CA GLU A 61 -6.58 0.85 -17.45
C GLU A 61 -7.29 -0.03 -18.50
N HIS A 62 -6.54 -0.67 -19.38
CA HIS A 62 -7.11 -1.56 -20.39
C HIS A 62 -7.78 -2.77 -19.76
N ILE A 63 -7.16 -3.33 -18.73
CA ILE A 63 -7.72 -4.48 -18.00
C ILE A 63 -9.02 -4.07 -17.31
N TYR A 64 -9.02 -2.87 -16.73
CA TYR A 64 -10.21 -2.33 -16.06
C TYR A 64 -11.35 -2.09 -17.05
N GLU A 65 -11.03 -1.51 -18.21
CA GLU A 65 -12.04 -1.23 -19.24
C GLU A 65 -12.68 -2.49 -19.80
N ARG A 66 -11.92 -3.59 -19.85
CA ARG A 66 -12.45 -4.89 -20.28
C ARG A 66 -13.28 -5.59 -19.19
N GLY A 67 -13.40 -5.00 -18.01
CA GLY A 67 -14.13 -5.59 -16.90
C GLY A 67 -13.40 -6.75 -16.22
N GLU A 68 -12.11 -6.89 -16.44
CA GLU A 68 -11.31 -7.96 -15.86
C GLU A 68 -10.65 -7.60 -14.53
N PHE A 69 -10.79 -6.35 -14.10
CA PHE A 69 -10.27 -5.89 -12.82
C PHE A 69 -11.26 -4.93 -12.18
N GLU A 70 -11.55 -5.18 -10.91
CA GLU A 70 -12.38 -4.29 -10.11
C GLU A 70 -11.54 -3.75 -8.94
N PRO A 71 -11.33 -2.41 -8.87
CA PRO A 71 -10.58 -1.83 -7.76
C PRO A 71 -11.30 -2.00 -6.43
N LEU A 72 -10.54 -1.96 -5.34
CA LEU A 72 -11.14 -1.94 -4.01
C LEU A 72 -12.00 -0.69 -3.83
N THR A 73 -13.04 -0.83 -3.01
CA THR A 73 -13.75 0.35 -2.52
C THR A 73 -12.86 1.14 -1.59
N LEU A 74 -13.19 2.41 -1.36
CA LEU A 74 -12.42 3.23 -0.43
C LEU A 74 -12.42 2.59 0.97
N GLU A 75 -13.56 2.08 1.42
CA GLU A 75 -13.67 1.46 2.73
C GLU A 75 -12.77 0.23 2.85
N ALA A 76 -12.77 -0.64 1.84
CA ALA A 76 -11.93 -1.85 1.86
C ALA A 76 -10.45 -1.47 1.82
N ALA A 77 -10.08 -0.48 1.01
CA ALA A 77 -8.70 -0.02 0.92
C ALA A 77 -8.22 0.57 2.25
N VAL A 78 -9.07 1.36 2.92
CA VAL A 78 -8.75 1.91 4.23
C VAL A 78 -8.56 0.80 5.25
N GLU A 79 -9.47 -0.18 5.27
CA GLU A 79 -9.40 -1.30 6.21
C GLU A 79 -8.11 -2.10 6.04
N GLN A 80 -7.79 -2.46 4.79
CA GLN A 80 -6.59 -3.24 4.51
C GLN A 80 -5.32 -2.44 4.80
N SER A 81 -5.30 -1.17 4.42
CA SER A 81 -4.15 -0.29 4.70
C SER A 81 -3.97 -0.07 6.19
N ALA A 82 -5.06 0.03 6.95
CA ALA A 82 -5.00 0.17 8.41
C ALA A 82 -4.40 -1.08 9.06
N TYR A 83 -4.74 -2.26 8.56
CA TYR A 83 -4.14 -3.50 9.04
C TYR A 83 -2.62 -3.46 8.86
N VAL A 84 -2.18 -3.11 7.64
CA VAL A 84 -0.75 -3.03 7.33
C VAL A 84 -0.06 -1.99 8.22
N TYR A 85 -0.64 -0.80 8.30
CA TYR A 85 -0.11 0.30 9.09
C TYR A 85 0.07 -0.11 10.56
N SER A 86 -0.97 -0.70 11.16
CA SER A 86 -0.94 -1.11 12.57
C SER A 86 0.12 -2.16 12.83
N LYS A 87 0.21 -3.18 11.96
CA LYS A 87 1.19 -4.25 12.16
C LYS A 87 2.62 -3.74 12.03
N LEU A 88 2.87 -2.88 11.05
CA LEU A 88 4.21 -2.35 10.85
C LEU A 88 4.63 -1.42 12.00
N THR A 89 3.74 -0.53 12.42
CA THR A 89 4.06 0.41 13.50
C THR A 89 4.27 -0.32 14.83
N LEU A 90 3.48 -1.34 15.12
CA LEU A 90 3.67 -2.16 16.33
C LEU A 90 5.01 -2.87 16.32
N ALA A 91 5.53 -3.20 15.15
CA ALA A 91 6.83 -3.86 15.01
C ALA A 91 8.00 -2.87 14.98
N GLY A 92 7.74 -1.58 15.12
CA GLY A 92 8.78 -0.55 15.11
C GLY A 92 9.23 -0.12 13.72
N ILE A 93 8.51 -0.52 12.67
CA ILE A 93 8.82 -0.10 11.30
C ILE A 93 8.13 1.23 11.06
N LYS A 94 8.91 2.23 10.61
CA LYS A 94 8.38 3.56 10.37
C LYS A 94 7.61 3.60 9.06
N VAL A 95 6.32 3.96 9.12
CA VAL A 95 5.51 4.15 7.92
C VAL A 95 5.56 5.64 7.56
N ILE A 96 6.25 5.95 6.46
CA ILE A 96 6.54 7.35 6.11
C ILE A 96 5.52 7.94 5.14
N ARG A 97 4.67 7.11 4.53
CA ARG A 97 3.62 7.61 3.65
C ARG A 97 2.49 6.58 3.54
N VAL A 98 1.26 7.06 3.56
CA VAL A 98 0.07 6.27 3.33
C VAL A 98 -0.78 7.00 2.29
N GLY A 99 -0.92 6.39 1.11
CA GLY A 99 -1.66 6.96 0.00
C GLY A 99 -0.90 8.04 -0.75
N LEU A 100 -1.41 8.42 -1.93
CA LEU A 100 -0.85 9.50 -2.73
C LEU A 100 -1.22 10.85 -2.12
N GLN A 101 -0.29 11.79 -2.19
CA GLN A 101 -0.58 13.16 -1.77
C GLN A 101 -1.39 13.88 -2.84
N ALA A 102 -2.28 14.78 -2.40
CA ALA A 102 -3.19 15.47 -3.31
C ALA A 102 -2.47 16.35 -4.33
N ASP A 103 -1.26 16.81 -4.01
CA ASP A 103 -0.46 17.66 -4.88
C ASP A 103 0.46 16.89 -5.82
N GLU A 104 0.44 15.56 -5.78
CA GLU A 104 1.21 14.76 -6.73
C GLU A 104 0.60 14.86 -8.12
N GLU A 105 1.46 14.86 -9.13
CA GLU A 105 1.06 14.99 -10.54
C GLU A 105 0.04 13.91 -10.94
N LEU A 106 0.18 12.70 -10.42
CA LEU A 106 -0.74 11.59 -10.70
C LEU A 106 -2.16 11.85 -10.20
N CYS A 107 -2.32 12.74 -9.23
CA CYS A 107 -3.62 13.09 -8.69
C CYS A 107 -4.33 14.18 -9.48
N GLY A 108 -3.72 14.64 -10.58
CA GLY A 108 -4.31 15.66 -11.44
C GLY A 108 -5.63 15.20 -12.05
N GLU A 109 -6.46 16.16 -12.43
CA GLU A 109 -7.76 15.90 -13.01
C GLU A 109 -7.64 15.01 -14.24
N GLY A 110 -8.44 13.93 -14.27
CA GLY A 110 -8.47 13.01 -15.40
C GLY A 110 -7.37 11.96 -15.42
N ASN A 111 -6.39 12.02 -14.52
CA ASN A 111 -5.33 11.01 -14.47
C ASN A 111 -5.75 9.75 -13.72
N ILE A 112 -6.63 9.86 -12.74
CA ILE A 112 -7.14 8.71 -12.00
C ILE A 112 -8.47 8.29 -12.62
N VAL A 113 -8.47 7.11 -13.24
CA VAL A 113 -9.66 6.58 -13.93
C VAL A 113 -10.61 5.93 -12.93
N ALA A 114 -10.06 5.18 -11.98
CA ALA A 114 -10.85 4.48 -10.98
C ALA A 114 -9.95 4.10 -9.80
N GLY A 115 -10.57 3.69 -8.71
CA GLY A 115 -9.85 3.20 -7.55
C GLY A 115 -10.12 4.03 -6.30
N PRO A 116 -9.64 3.56 -5.15
CA PRO A 116 -9.95 4.16 -3.85
C PRO A 116 -9.06 5.37 -3.55
N PHE A 117 -9.15 6.40 -4.38
CA PHE A 117 -8.40 7.65 -4.15
C PHE A 117 -9.15 8.57 -3.21
N HIS A 118 -8.42 9.17 -2.28
CA HIS A 118 -8.93 10.21 -1.40
C HIS A 118 -7.78 11.14 -1.04
N PRO A 119 -7.96 12.47 -1.09
CA PRO A 119 -6.87 13.40 -0.75
C PRO A 119 -6.31 13.23 0.65
N SER A 120 -7.14 12.75 1.58
CA SER A 120 -6.75 12.52 2.97
C SER A 120 -6.71 11.03 3.33
N PHE A 121 -6.29 10.19 2.38
CA PHE A 121 -6.30 8.73 2.58
C PHE A 121 -5.52 8.33 3.83
N GLY A 122 -4.34 8.92 4.06
CA GLY A 122 -3.54 8.63 5.24
C GLY A 122 -4.27 8.94 6.55
N GLU A 123 -4.99 10.07 6.58
CA GLU A 123 -5.78 10.44 7.75
C GLU A 123 -6.92 9.47 8.00
N LEU A 124 -7.57 9.00 6.92
CA LEU A 124 -8.63 8.01 7.02
C LEU A 124 -8.10 6.70 7.60
N VAL A 125 -6.92 6.27 7.16
CA VAL A 125 -6.29 5.05 7.66
C VAL A 125 -5.97 5.19 9.15
N GLN A 126 -5.36 6.31 9.54
CA GLN A 126 -5.01 6.54 10.95
C GLN A 126 -6.24 6.63 11.82
N SER A 127 -7.31 7.28 11.33
CA SER A 127 -8.57 7.36 12.06
C SER A 127 -9.18 5.98 12.26
N PHE A 128 -9.13 5.14 11.24
CA PHE A 128 -9.62 3.76 11.35
C PHE A 128 -8.85 2.97 12.42
N CYS A 129 -7.53 3.13 12.47
CA CYS A 129 -6.71 2.47 13.47
C CYS A 129 -7.02 2.92 14.89
N SER A 130 -7.49 4.16 15.07
CA SER A 130 -7.80 4.74 16.37
C SER A 130 -9.21 4.43 16.85
N MET A 131 -10.06 3.85 15.99
CA MET A 131 -11.43 3.53 16.37
C MET A 131 -11.47 2.37 17.34
N PRO A 132 -12.26 2.47 18.42
CA PRO A 132 -12.45 1.33 19.32
C PRO A 132 -13.24 0.23 18.62
N ASN A 133 -12.89 -1.00 18.92
CA ASN A 133 -13.59 -2.18 18.39
C ASN A 133 -14.92 -2.40 19.08
#